data_f20b66d8e469f20bf592147a4ac3cb22
#
_entry.id   f20b66d8e469f20bf592147a4ac3cb22
#
_cell.length_a   1.000
_cell.length_b   1.000
_cell.length_c   1.000
_cell.angle_alpha   90.00
_cell.angle_beta   90.00
_cell.angle_gamma   90.00
#
_symmetry.space_group_name_H-M   'P 1'
#
loop_
_entity.id
_entity.type
_entity.pdbx_description
1 polymer ?
#
loop_
_entity_poly.entity_id
_entity_poly.type
_entity_poly.pdbx_seq_one_letter_code
_entity_poly.pdbx_strand_id
1 'polypeptide(L)'
;MNDRNGFARQCREGEPMTTPAPIAETGFVVVDATWGTIRPLTLAKGVVTVAELEVIEQLERGLPVVDTRPAPAYARSTIPGARNLPHGQAVERINELARDQVTILFCNGPQCAATPDAVEALHAAGYPGRALAYYRGGLHDWQTLGRPVEPGPVEPEASEA
;
A
#
# COMPACT_ATOMS: atom_id res chain seq x y z
N MET A 1 22.95 -26.86 -7.23
CA MET A 1 21.52 -26.63 -7.47
C MET A 1 21.40 -25.54 -8.52
N ASN A 2 20.93 -25.89 -9.67
CA ASN A 2 20.93 -24.96 -10.81
C ASN A 2 19.85 -23.92 -10.60
N ASP A 3 20.28 -22.74 -10.28
CA ASP A 3 19.44 -21.58 -10.04
C ASP A 3 18.90 -21.06 -11.39
N ARG A 4 17.98 -21.79 -11.96
CA ARG A 4 17.37 -21.38 -13.23
C ARG A 4 16.51 -20.14 -13.09
N ASN A 5 16.22 -19.75 -11.87
CA ASN A 5 15.39 -18.61 -11.56
C ASN A 5 16.16 -17.73 -10.58
N GLY A 6 17.01 -16.87 -11.09
CA GLY A 6 17.71 -15.86 -10.28
C GLY A 6 16.85 -15.08 -9.31
N PHE A 7 15.53 -15.27 -9.40
CA PHE A 7 14.53 -14.70 -8.52
C PHE A 7 14.65 -15.16 -7.06
N ALA A 8 14.87 -16.47 -6.85
CA ALA A 8 14.87 -17.04 -5.50
C ALA A 8 16.02 -16.51 -4.62
N ARG A 9 17.13 -16.10 -5.23
CA ARG A 9 18.29 -15.60 -4.48
C ARG A 9 18.18 -14.16 -4.03
N GLN A 10 17.22 -13.44 -4.56
CA GLN A 10 17.04 -12.04 -4.21
C GLN A 10 16.00 -11.84 -3.10
N CYS A 11 15.34 -12.93 -2.73
CA CYS A 11 14.43 -12.93 -1.60
C CYS A 11 15.23 -13.07 -0.31
N ARG A 12 15.03 -12.15 0.60
CA ARG A 12 15.69 -12.15 1.91
C ARG A 12 14.73 -12.67 2.95
N GLU A 13 15.10 -13.77 3.56
CA GLU A 13 14.31 -14.37 4.62
C GLU A 13 14.14 -13.37 5.78
N GLY A 14 12.90 -13.16 6.21
CA GLY A 14 12.59 -12.27 7.32
C GLY A 14 12.46 -10.78 6.97
N GLU A 15 12.70 -10.37 5.73
CA GLU A 15 12.42 -9.00 5.31
C GLU A 15 10.96 -8.86 4.87
N PRO A 16 10.34 -7.69 5.08
CA PRO A 16 9.01 -7.41 4.54
C PRO A 16 9.00 -7.56 3.03
N MET A 17 7.89 -8.05 2.48
CA MET A 17 7.69 -8.13 1.04
C MET A 17 7.93 -6.75 0.40
N THR A 18 8.85 -6.70 -0.55
CA THR A 18 9.14 -5.51 -1.32
C THR A 18 8.27 -5.44 -2.58
N THR A 19 8.27 -4.29 -3.22
CA THR A 19 7.62 -4.13 -4.51
C THR A 19 8.43 -4.79 -5.63
N PRO A 20 7.79 -5.26 -6.71
CA PRO A 20 8.52 -5.78 -7.85
C PRO A 20 9.51 -4.75 -8.39
N ALA A 21 10.72 -5.21 -8.68
CA ALA A 21 11.78 -4.38 -9.25
C ALA A 21 12.16 -4.88 -10.64
N PRO A 22 12.30 -3.99 -11.64
CA PRO A 22 12.76 -4.40 -12.96
C PRO A 22 14.20 -4.94 -12.89
N ILE A 23 14.48 -5.95 -13.69
CA ILE A 23 15.83 -6.48 -13.91
C ILE A 23 16.31 -6.11 -15.31
N ALA A 24 17.61 -6.38 -15.60
CA ALA A 24 18.22 -6.00 -16.87
C ALA A 24 17.53 -6.62 -18.10
N GLU A 25 16.89 -7.77 -17.95
CA GLU A 25 16.15 -8.42 -19.02
C GLU A 25 14.77 -7.78 -19.20
N THR A 26 14.49 -7.36 -20.44
CA THR A 26 13.22 -6.72 -20.77
C THR A 26 12.03 -7.64 -20.53
N GLY A 27 11.03 -7.12 -19.83
CA GLY A 27 9.77 -7.84 -19.57
C GLY A 27 9.77 -8.70 -18.32
N PHE A 28 10.86 -8.67 -17.54
CA PHE A 28 10.93 -9.39 -16.28
C PHE A 28 11.07 -8.44 -15.08
N VAL A 29 10.57 -8.88 -13.95
CA VAL A 29 10.70 -8.20 -12.66
C VAL A 29 11.13 -9.20 -11.60
N VAL A 30 11.85 -8.72 -10.61
CA VAL A 30 12.12 -9.47 -9.39
C VAL A 30 11.00 -9.21 -8.39
N VAL A 31 10.44 -10.26 -7.86
CA VAL A 31 9.47 -10.20 -6.76
C VAL A 31 10.05 -10.88 -5.53
N ASP A 32 9.72 -10.36 -4.35
CA ASP A 32 10.05 -11.03 -3.10
C ASP A 32 9.15 -12.25 -2.94
N ALA A 33 9.74 -13.43 -2.96
CA ALA A 33 9.03 -14.69 -2.77
C ALA A 33 8.94 -15.11 -1.30
N THR A 34 9.41 -14.31 -0.38
CA THR A 34 9.27 -14.57 1.06
C THR A 34 7.82 -14.39 1.47
N TRP A 35 7.07 -15.48 1.41
CA TRP A 35 5.67 -15.51 1.76
C TRP A 35 5.51 -15.68 3.26
N GLY A 36 5.36 -14.56 3.97
CA GLY A 36 4.91 -14.54 5.35
C GLY A 36 3.42 -14.86 5.49
N THR A 37 2.82 -14.49 6.59
CA THR A 37 1.39 -14.64 6.80
C THR A 37 0.61 -13.76 5.83
N ILE A 38 -0.17 -14.38 4.95
CA ILE A 38 -1.04 -13.66 4.02
C ILE A 38 -2.20 -13.08 4.81
N ARG A 39 -2.46 -11.81 4.62
CA ARG A 39 -3.54 -11.10 5.30
C ARG A 39 -4.90 -11.49 4.75
N PRO A 40 -5.95 -11.49 5.58
CA PRO A 40 -7.29 -11.86 5.14
C PRO A 40 -7.83 -10.90 4.08
N LEU A 41 -8.78 -11.39 3.29
CA LEU A 41 -9.48 -10.57 2.30
C LEU A 41 -10.38 -9.51 2.96
N THR A 42 -10.97 -9.83 4.09
CA THR A 42 -11.87 -8.94 4.82
C THR A 42 -11.23 -8.55 6.14
N LEU A 43 -11.08 -7.26 6.40
CA LEU A 43 -10.39 -6.76 7.59
C LEU A 43 -11.37 -6.44 8.73
N ALA A 44 -12.35 -5.58 8.49
CA ALA A 44 -13.29 -5.13 9.50
C ALA A 44 -14.68 -4.98 8.90
N LYS A 45 -15.68 -4.91 9.75
CA LYS A 45 -17.09 -4.76 9.33
C LYS A 45 -17.26 -3.45 8.51
N GLY A 46 -17.81 -3.61 7.33
CA GLY A 46 -18.10 -2.50 6.42
C GLY A 46 -16.96 -2.09 5.51
N VAL A 47 -15.73 -2.53 5.78
CA VAL A 47 -14.57 -2.29 4.92
C VAL A 47 -14.63 -3.25 3.73
N VAL A 48 -14.75 -2.73 2.53
CA VAL A 48 -14.73 -3.53 1.31
C VAL A 48 -13.30 -3.71 0.81
N THR A 49 -13.02 -4.88 0.23
CA THR A 49 -11.76 -5.14 -0.45
C THR A 49 -11.93 -4.84 -1.93
N VAL A 50 -11.02 -4.07 -2.48
CA VAL A 50 -11.03 -3.59 -3.85
C VAL A 50 -9.80 -4.06 -4.62
N ALA A 51 -9.85 -3.94 -5.94
CA ALA A 51 -8.76 -4.28 -6.85
C ALA A 51 -8.34 -3.04 -7.67
N GLU A 52 -7.53 -3.25 -8.70
CA GLU A 52 -6.87 -2.18 -9.44
C GLU A 52 -7.86 -1.24 -10.13
N LEU A 53 -8.97 -1.76 -10.64
CA LEU A 53 -9.95 -0.94 -11.37
C LEU A 53 -10.60 0.10 -10.45
N GLU A 54 -10.93 -0.29 -9.24
CA GLU A 54 -11.50 0.64 -8.25
C GLU A 54 -10.46 1.70 -7.81
N VAL A 55 -9.19 1.31 -7.71
CA VAL A 55 -8.12 2.28 -7.41
C VAL A 55 -7.97 3.29 -8.56
N ILE A 56 -7.96 2.82 -9.80
CA ILE A 56 -7.88 3.68 -10.99
C ILE A 56 -9.06 4.65 -11.02
N GLU A 57 -10.28 4.15 -10.86
CA GLU A 57 -11.49 4.98 -10.84
C GLU A 57 -11.43 6.02 -9.70
N GLN A 58 -10.99 5.63 -8.53
CA GLN A 58 -10.84 6.52 -7.38
C GLN A 58 -9.90 7.69 -7.70
N LEU A 59 -8.74 7.38 -8.29
CA LEU A 59 -7.75 8.38 -8.70
C LEU A 59 -8.29 9.32 -9.78
N GLU A 60 -8.97 8.79 -10.80
CA GLU A 60 -9.57 9.57 -11.89
C GLU A 60 -10.64 10.54 -11.38
N ARG A 61 -11.34 10.15 -10.34
CA ARG A 61 -12.37 11.00 -9.69
C ARG A 61 -11.78 11.98 -8.67
N GLY A 62 -10.47 11.98 -8.46
CA GLY A 62 -9.83 12.83 -7.46
C GLY A 62 -10.19 12.48 -6.02
N LEU A 63 -10.62 11.24 -5.77
CA LEU A 63 -10.99 10.75 -4.45
C LEU A 63 -9.76 10.16 -3.72
N PRO A 64 -9.78 10.07 -2.38
CA PRO A 64 -8.58 9.75 -1.62
C PRO A 64 -8.13 8.30 -1.78
N VAL A 65 -6.86 8.14 -2.12
CA VAL A 65 -6.09 6.90 -2.07
C VAL A 65 -4.89 7.13 -1.14
N VAL A 66 -4.70 6.26 -0.17
CA VAL A 66 -3.76 6.44 0.94
C VAL A 66 -2.78 5.28 1.02
N ASP A 67 -1.50 5.62 0.98
CA ASP A 67 -0.39 4.71 1.24
C ASP A 67 -0.11 4.68 2.75
N THR A 68 -0.29 3.52 3.36
CA THR A 68 -0.12 3.34 4.82
C THR A 68 1.29 2.92 5.22
N ARG A 69 2.20 2.80 4.27
CA ARG A 69 3.59 2.46 4.55
C ARG A 69 4.32 3.60 5.27
N PRO A 70 5.45 3.30 5.94
CA PRO A 70 6.29 4.35 6.51
C PRO A 70 6.69 5.40 5.47
N ALA A 71 6.86 6.63 5.92
CA ALA A 71 7.18 7.77 5.06
C ALA A 71 8.38 7.56 4.12
N PRO A 72 9.49 6.93 4.54
CA PRO A 72 10.61 6.66 3.64
C PRO A 72 10.25 5.73 2.47
N ALA A 73 9.38 4.74 2.67
CA ALA A 73 8.91 3.85 1.62
C ALA A 73 8.04 4.59 0.60
N TYR A 74 7.10 5.40 1.09
CA TYR A 74 6.27 6.29 0.27
C TYR A 74 7.11 7.26 -0.56
N ALA A 75 8.11 7.90 0.05
CA ALA A 75 8.98 8.85 -0.63
C ALA A 75 9.77 8.21 -1.78
N ARG A 76 10.15 6.94 -1.64
CA ARG A 76 10.87 6.22 -2.70
C ARG A 76 9.98 5.89 -3.89
N SER A 77 8.77 5.43 -3.63
CA SER A 77 7.85 4.98 -4.68
C SER A 77 6.46 4.78 -4.14
N THR A 78 5.45 5.29 -4.84
CA THR A 78 4.04 5.09 -4.51
C THR A 78 3.17 5.13 -5.75
N ILE A 79 1.89 4.85 -5.59
CA ILE A 79 0.89 5.06 -6.65
C ILE A 79 0.73 6.57 -6.89
N PRO A 80 0.86 7.06 -8.14
CA PRO A 80 0.69 8.47 -8.45
C PRO A 80 -0.64 9.01 -7.93
N GLY A 81 -0.60 10.11 -7.20
CA GLY A 81 -1.78 10.73 -6.58
C GLY A 81 -2.13 10.21 -5.18
N ALA A 82 -1.47 9.17 -4.70
CA ALA A 82 -1.68 8.70 -3.33
C ALA A 82 -1.06 9.65 -2.30
N ARG A 83 -1.74 9.78 -1.15
CA ARG A 83 -1.21 10.46 0.02
C ARG A 83 -0.60 9.46 0.99
N ASN A 84 0.29 9.91 1.85
CA ASN A 84 0.87 9.07 2.89
C ASN A 84 0.18 9.29 4.24
N LEU A 85 -0.26 8.21 4.83
CA LEU A 85 -0.69 8.15 6.22
C LEU A 85 -0.10 6.88 6.84
N PRO A 86 1.11 6.95 7.40
CA PRO A 86 1.75 5.80 8.00
C PRO A 86 0.84 5.11 9.01
N HIS A 87 0.77 3.78 8.98
CA HIS A 87 -0.19 3.01 9.79
C HIS A 87 -0.09 3.30 11.29
N GLY A 88 1.12 3.56 11.80
CA GLY A 88 1.33 3.95 13.20
C GLY A 88 0.78 5.33 13.58
N GLN A 89 0.42 6.16 12.60
CA GLN A 89 -0.13 7.50 12.79
C GLN A 89 -1.63 7.60 12.46
N ALA A 90 -2.25 6.49 12.05
CA ALA A 90 -3.62 6.51 11.51
C ALA A 90 -4.64 7.11 12.49
N VAL A 91 -4.58 6.72 13.75
CA VAL A 91 -5.51 7.23 14.78
C VAL A 91 -5.20 8.68 15.16
N GLU A 92 -3.93 9.03 15.29
CA GLU A 92 -3.52 10.40 15.58
C GLU A 92 -3.98 11.39 14.50
N ARG A 93 -3.92 10.95 13.24
CA ARG A 93 -4.27 11.74 12.06
C ARG A 93 -5.66 11.42 11.51
N ILE A 94 -6.53 10.82 12.30
CA ILE A 94 -7.87 10.35 11.89
C ILE A 94 -8.72 11.47 11.29
N ASN A 95 -8.52 12.71 11.70
CA ASN A 95 -9.26 13.87 11.21
C ASN A 95 -8.86 14.29 9.78
N GLU A 96 -7.78 13.73 9.24
CA GLU A 96 -7.41 13.93 7.83
C GLU A 96 -8.24 13.05 6.88
N LEU A 97 -8.96 12.07 7.42
CA LEU A 97 -9.83 11.18 6.68
C LEU A 97 -11.27 11.69 6.69
N ALA A 98 -11.87 11.77 5.51
CA ALA A 98 -13.26 12.20 5.36
C ALA A 98 -14.23 11.04 5.62
N ARG A 99 -15.21 11.26 6.50
CA ARG A 99 -16.18 10.23 6.90
C ARG A 99 -17.34 10.06 5.92
N ASP A 100 -17.52 10.99 4.99
CA ASP A 100 -18.60 11.08 4.02
C ASP A 100 -18.21 10.55 2.63
N GLN A 101 -16.99 10.09 2.47
CA GLN A 101 -16.49 9.46 1.24
C GLN A 101 -15.58 8.28 1.56
N VAL A 102 -15.45 7.37 0.61
CA VAL A 102 -14.57 6.21 0.76
C VAL A 102 -13.12 6.61 0.52
N THR A 103 -12.23 6.21 1.43
CA THR A 103 -10.79 6.25 1.25
C THR A 103 -10.27 4.84 0.98
N ILE A 104 -9.56 4.65 -0.12
CA ILE A 104 -8.85 3.40 -0.40
C ILE A 104 -7.49 3.44 0.29
N LEU A 105 -7.19 2.41 1.09
CA LEU A 105 -5.89 2.25 1.75
C LEU A 105 -5.14 1.06 1.16
N PHE A 106 -3.83 1.22 1.01
CA PHE A 106 -2.94 0.16 0.53
C PHE A 106 -1.58 0.22 1.22
N CYS A 107 -0.84 -0.87 1.09
CA CYS A 107 0.58 -0.97 1.46
C CYS A 107 1.35 -1.78 0.42
N ASN A 108 2.39 -2.52 0.80
CA ASN A 108 3.20 -3.26 -0.18
C ASN A 108 2.42 -4.35 -0.92
N GLY A 109 1.56 -5.08 -0.25
CA GLY A 109 0.83 -6.17 -0.86
C GLY A 109 0.11 -7.08 0.16
N PRO A 110 -0.32 -8.28 -0.26
CA PRO A 110 -1.15 -9.17 0.54
C PRO A 110 -0.54 -9.64 1.87
N GLN A 111 0.76 -9.54 2.03
CA GLN A 111 1.47 -9.94 3.25
C GLN A 111 1.74 -8.78 4.19
N CYS A 112 1.67 -7.57 3.67
CA CYS A 112 1.98 -6.37 4.44
C CYS A 112 0.94 -6.12 5.52
N ALA A 113 1.39 -5.88 6.74
CA ALA A 113 0.53 -5.62 7.88
C ALA A 113 0.11 -4.15 7.99
N ALA A 114 0.73 -3.23 7.27
CA ALA A 114 0.52 -1.79 7.47
C ALA A 114 -0.95 -1.37 7.29
N THR A 115 -1.58 -1.72 6.17
CA THR A 115 -3.00 -1.40 5.97
C THR A 115 -3.93 -2.14 6.92
N PRO A 116 -3.79 -3.47 7.15
CA PRO A 116 -4.58 -4.16 8.16
C PRO A 116 -4.48 -3.52 9.55
N ASP A 117 -3.28 -3.16 10.00
CA ASP A 117 -3.07 -2.52 11.30
C ASP A 117 -3.74 -1.12 11.36
N ALA A 118 -3.64 -0.33 10.29
CA ALA A 118 -4.29 0.96 10.20
C ALA A 118 -5.82 0.84 10.27
N VAL A 119 -6.40 -0.09 9.51
CA VAL A 119 -7.85 -0.33 9.49
C VAL A 119 -8.34 -0.81 10.84
N GLU A 120 -7.64 -1.73 11.48
CA GLU A 120 -7.99 -2.23 12.81
C GLU A 120 -7.96 -1.10 13.85
N ALA A 121 -6.92 -0.30 13.85
CA ALA A 121 -6.79 0.84 14.76
C ALA A 121 -7.89 1.89 14.55
N LEU A 122 -8.18 2.24 13.30
CA LEU A 122 -9.25 3.18 12.96
C LEU A 122 -10.62 2.64 13.36
N HIS A 123 -10.88 1.37 13.11
CA HIS A 123 -12.13 0.70 13.52
C HIS A 123 -12.30 0.70 15.04
N ALA A 124 -11.26 0.36 15.79
CA ALA A 124 -11.26 0.41 17.24
C ALA A 124 -11.48 1.82 17.79
N ALA A 125 -11.04 2.85 17.07
CA ALA A 125 -11.29 4.26 17.40
C ALA A 125 -12.67 4.78 16.96
N GLY A 126 -13.55 3.90 16.42
CA GLY A 126 -14.90 4.25 16.02
C GLY A 126 -15.02 4.86 14.62
N TYR A 127 -13.99 4.80 13.79
CA TYR A 127 -14.08 5.25 12.40
C TYR A 127 -14.99 4.32 11.58
N PRO A 128 -15.92 4.86 10.77
CA PRO A 128 -16.89 4.04 10.06
C PRO A 128 -16.22 3.18 8.97
N GLY A 129 -16.39 1.87 9.06
CA GLY A 129 -15.84 0.93 8.08
C GLY A 129 -16.31 1.18 6.65
N ARG A 130 -17.56 1.67 6.48
CA ARG A 130 -18.11 2.04 5.16
C ARG A 130 -17.35 3.16 4.46
N ALA A 131 -16.55 3.94 5.20
CA ALA A 131 -15.73 5.01 4.66
C ALA A 131 -14.29 4.56 4.33
N LEU A 132 -14.00 3.27 4.46
CA LEU A 132 -12.71 2.66 4.17
C LEU A 132 -12.87 1.55 3.14
N ALA A 133 -11.87 1.42 2.27
CA ALA A 133 -11.70 0.29 1.38
C ALA A 133 -10.25 -0.20 1.41
N TYR A 134 -10.05 -1.48 1.22
CA TYR A 134 -8.76 -2.13 1.29
C TYR A 134 -8.30 -2.60 -0.08
N TYR A 135 -7.25 -1.99 -0.61
CA TYR A 135 -6.54 -2.51 -1.77
C TYR A 135 -5.46 -3.49 -1.33
N ARG A 136 -5.86 -4.75 -1.18
CA ARG A 136 -5.01 -5.82 -0.64
C ARG A 136 -3.79 -6.12 -1.52
N GLY A 137 -3.94 -6.06 -2.84
CA GLY A 137 -2.85 -6.29 -3.79
C GLY A 137 -1.70 -5.31 -3.61
N GLY A 138 -2.01 -4.09 -3.25
CA GLY A 138 -1.05 -3.05 -2.93
C GLY A 138 -0.09 -2.71 -4.06
N LEU A 139 1.03 -2.12 -3.70
CA LEU A 139 2.02 -1.68 -4.68
C LEU A 139 2.64 -2.85 -5.45
N HIS A 140 2.70 -4.04 -4.84
CA HIS A 140 3.16 -5.26 -5.50
C HIS A 140 2.32 -5.58 -6.75
N ASP A 141 1.00 -5.71 -6.60
CA ASP A 141 0.12 -6.05 -7.72
C ASP A 141 0.03 -4.90 -8.72
N TRP A 142 -0.01 -3.66 -8.24
CA TRP A 142 0.00 -2.48 -9.07
C TRP A 142 1.18 -2.46 -10.05
N GLN A 143 2.39 -2.70 -9.56
CA GLN A 143 3.60 -2.77 -10.39
C GLN A 143 3.66 -4.04 -11.25
N THR A 144 3.22 -5.17 -10.73
CA THR A 144 3.17 -6.45 -11.47
C THR A 144 2.27 -6.33 -12.70
N LEU A 145 1.21 -5.54 -12.62
CA LEU A 145 0.31 -5.24 -13.75
C LEU A 145 0.85 -4.14 -14.68
N GLY A 146 2.07 -3.67 -14.46
CA GLY A 146 2.70 -2.66 -15.30
C GLY A 146 2.17 -1.24 -15.08
N ARG A 147 1.47 -0.99 -13.96
CA ARG A 147 0.95 0.34 -13.63
C ARG A 147 2.08 1.26 -13.14
N PRO A 148 1.99 2.57 -13.42
CA PRO A 148 3.05 3.51 -13.10
C PRO A 148 3.17 3.76 -11.60
N VAL A 149 4.40 3.99 -11.16
CA VAL A 149 4.72 4.47 -9.82
C VAL A 149 5.61 5.71 -9.92
N GLU A 150 5.61 6.52 -8.88
CA GLU A 150 6.46 7.70 -8.77
C GLU A 150 6.92 7.91 -7.33
N PRO A 151 7.99 8.68 -7.09
CA PRO A 151 8.32 9.12 -5.74
C PRO A 151 7.16 9.88 -5.11
N GLY A 152 6.84 9.55 -3.87
CA GLY A 152 5.82 10.28 -3.11
C GLY A 152 6.28 11.72 -2.85
N PRO A 153 5.38 12.72 -2.98
CA PRO A 153 5.72 14.09 -2.65
C PRO A 153 6.04 14.19 -1.16
N VAL A 154 7.23 14.68 -0.85
CA VAL A 154 7.63 14.99 0.53
C VAL A 154 7.15 16.41 0.81
N GLU A 155 6.30 16.55 1.81
CA GLU A 155 5.98 17.90 2.29
C GLU A 155 7.27 18.55 2.78
N PRO A 156 7.55 19.82 2.41
CA PRO A 156 8.68 20.51 2.98
C PRO A 156 8.49 20.56 4.50
N GLU A 157 9.53 20.16 5.23
CA GLU A 157 9.54 20.38 6.68
C GLU A 157 9.11 21.82 6.91
N ALA A 158 8.09 22.01 7.76
CA ALA A 158 7.69 23.34 8.16
C ALA A 158 8.95 24.03 8.71
N SER A 159 9.46 25.00 7.97
CA SER A 159 10.59 25.79 8.46
C SER A 159 10.12 26.42 9.76
N GLU A 160 10.71 26.02 10.86
CA GLU A 160 10.59 26.75 12.10
C GLU A 160 11.13 28.16 11.84
N ALA A 161 10.21 29.09 11.71
CA ALA A 161 10.55 30.50 11.63
C ALA A 161 10.80 31.03 13.05
#